data_c79cd0a321cda232c723f5e5179686cd
#
_entry.id   c79cd0a321cda232c723f5e5179686cd
#
_cell.length_a   1.000
_cell.length_b   1.000
_cell.length_c   1.000
_cell.angle_alpha   90.00
_cell.angle_beta   90.00
_cell.angle_gamma   90.00
#
_symmetry.space_group_name_H-M   'P 1'
#
loop_
_entity.id
_entity.type
_entity.pdbx_description
1 polymer ?
#
loop_
_entity_poly.entity_id
_entity_poly.type
_entity_poly.pdbx_seq_one_letter_code
_entity_poly.pdbx_strand_id
1 'polypeptide(L)'
;MTTEQALQHYEDHGIDGFSIEDMDKVCLHWLENPSQYESEIKEYILFHSFGNYKVIEQKELVGHKYLTCRHIYKHEQTNTYYCLQFEEEMRCQERWDFEWYEVYPKTKTIVEYHRKQV
;
A
#
# COMPACT_ATOMS: atom_id res chain seq x y z
N MET A 1 -0.28 -3.57 -22.57
CA MET A 1 -1.46 -4.46 -22.39
C MET A 1 -2.58 -3.70 -21.69
N THR A 2 -3.81 -4.09 -21.95
CA THR A 2 -4.93 -3.65 -21.11
C THR A 2 -4.86 -4.35 -19.76
N THR A 3 -5.66 -3.88 -18.79
CA THR A 3 -5.74 -4.56 -17.48
C THR A 3 -6.17 -6.02 -17.62
N GLU A 4 -7.17 -6.30 -18.46
CA GLU A 4 -7.64 -7.66 -18.70
C GLU A 4 -6.56 -8.55 -19.33
N GLN A 5 -5.81 -8.02 -20.29
CA GLN A 5 -4.70 -8.74 -20.90
C GLN A 5 -3.58 -9.02 -19.90
N ALA A 6 -3.27 -8.04 -19.03
CA ALA A 6 -2.26 -8.20 -18.00
C ALA A 6 -2.67 -9.23 -16.95
N LEU A 7 -3.94 -9.25 -16.53
CA LEU A 7 -4.46 -10.26 -15.62
C LEU A 7 -4.40 -11.66 -16.22
N GLN A 8 -4.74 -11.80 -17.50
CA GLN A 8 -4.64 -13.08 -18.21
C GLN A 8 -3.19 -13.54 -18.31
N HIS A 9 -2.29 -12.62 -18.61
CA HIS A 9 -0.85 -12.92 -18.63
C HIS A 9 -0.36 -13.42 -17.27
N TYR A 10 -0.84 -12.80 -16.19
CA TYR A 10 -0.51 -13.23 -14.84
C TYR A 10 -0.99 -14.67 -14.55
N GLU A 11 -2.19 -15.02 -14.96
CA GLU A 11 -2.70 -16.38 -14.81
C GLU A 11 -1.85 -17.41 -15.58
N ASP A 12 -1.39 -17.05 -16.75
CA ASP A 12 -0.65 -17.96 -17.64
C ASP A 12 0.85 -18.04 -17.28
N HIS A 13 1.46 -16.94 -16.86
CA HIS A 13 2.91 -16.82 -16.74
C HIS A 13 3.39 -16.18 -15.42
N GLY A 14 2.49 -15.80 -14.52
CA GLY A 14 2.87 -15.03 -13.34
C GLY A 14 3.26 -13.60 -13.72
N ILE A 15 4.18 -13.01 -12.95
CA ILE A 15 4.61 -11.62 -13.16
C ILE A 15 5.73 -11.49 -14.19
N ASP A 16 6.21 -12.58 -14.74
CA ASP A 16 7.30 -12.55 -15.71
C ASP A 16 6.90 -11.83 -16.99
N GLY A 17 7.75 -10.95 -17.46
CA GLY A 17 7.54 -10.19 -18.69
C GLY A 17 6.64 -8.97 -18.54
N PHE A 18 6.25 -8.59 -17.33
CA PHE A 18 5.50 -7.35 -17.11
C PHE A 18 6.39 -6.12 -17.27
N SER A 19 5.86 -5.10 -17.94
CA SER A 19 6.40 -3.75 -17.84
C SER A 19 5.98 -3.12 -16.52
N ILE A 20 6.59 -1.98 -16.17
CA ILE A 20 6.20 -1.24 -14.96
C ILE A 20 4.73 -0.84 -15.01
N GLU A 21 4.26 -0.38 -16.17
CA GLU A 21 2.87 0.02 -16.37
C GLU A 21 1.90 -1.16 -16.24
N ASP A 22 2.26 -2.32 -16.75
CA ASP A 22 1.44 -3.52 -16.64
C ASP A 22 1.38 -4.02 -15.19
N MET A 23 2.48 -3.93 -14.46
CA MET A 23 2.53 -4.26 -13.04
C MET A 23 1.62 -3.33 -12.23
N ASP A 24 1.62 -2.03 -12.52
CA ASP A 24 0.70 -1.07 -11.90
C ASP A 24 -0.75 -1.46 -12.12
N LYS A 25 -1.12 -1.80 -13.36
CA LYS A 25 -2.49 -2.19 -13.71
C LYS A 25 -2.97 -3.40 -12.92
N VAL A 26 -2.14 -4.43 -12.85
CA VAL A 26 -2.46 -5.66 -12.14
C VAL A 26 -2.56 -5.43 -10.64
N CYS A 27 -1.59 -4.75 -10.06
CA CYS A 27 -1.58 -4.47 -8.62
C CYS A 27 -2.75 -3.57 -8.20
N LEU A 28 -3.07 -2.54 -8.98
CA LEU A 28 -4.22 -1.69 -8.71
C LEU A 28 -5.53 -2.48 -8.78
N HIS A 29 -5.66 -3.39 -9.74
CA HIS A 29 -6.83 -4.25 -9.82
C HIS A 29 -6.99 -5.13 -8.57
N TRP A 30 -5.91 -5.70 -8.08
CA TRP A 30 -5.92 -6.47 -6.83
C TRP A 30 -6.32 -5.61 -5.64
N LEU A 31 -5.79 -4.39 -5.53
CA LEU A 31 -6.09 -3.47 -4.45
C LEU A 31 -7.54 -2.95 -4.49
N GLU A 32 -8.13 -2.86 -5.66
CA GLU A 32 -9.54 -2.50 -5.84
C GLU A 32 -10.49 -3.66 -5.52
N ASN A 33 -10.00 -4.89 -5.51
CA ASN A 33 -10.78 -6.10 -5.24
C ASN A 33 -10.10 -6.96 -4.15
N PRO A 34 -9.87 -6.41 -2.96
CA PRO A 34 -9.03 -7.06 -1.96
C PRO A 34 -9.56 -8.40 -1.46
N SER A 35 -10.86 -8.59 -1.40
CA SER A 35 -11.44 -9.87 -0.95
C SER A 35 -11.15 -11.02 -1.91
N GLN A 36 -10.98 -10.73 -3.19
CA GLN A 36 -10.67 -11.73 -4.21
C GLN A 36 -9.17 -12.01 -4.32
N TYR A 37 -8.35 -10.99 -4.09
CA TYR A 37 -6.91 -11.04 -4.33
C TYR A 37 -6.06 -10.83 -3.07
N GLU A 38 -6.58 -11.21 -1.92
CA GLU A 38 -5.87 -11.03 -0.63
C GLU A 38 -4.49 -11.69 -0.63
N SER A 39 -4.36 -12.87 -1.22
CA SER A 39 -3.08 -13.59 -1.27
C SER A 39 -2.04 -12.85 -2.10
N GLU A 40 -2.46 -12.30 -3.25
CA GLU A 40 -1.59 -11.53 -4.14
C GLU A 40 -1.15 -10.22 -3.47
N ILE A 41 -2.07 -9.54 -2.78
CA ILE A 41 -1.75 -8.33 -2.02
C ILE A 41 -0.69 -8.64 -0.96
N LYS A 42 -0.86 -9.70 -0.22
CA LYS A 42 0.08 -10.11 0.82
C LYS A 42 1.44 -10.51 0.25
N GLU A 43 1.48 -11.16 -0.88
CA GLU A 43 2.70 -11.69 -1.47
C GLU A 43 3.53 -10.63 -2.21
N TYR A 44 2.87 -9.75 -3.00
CA TYR A 44 3.56 -8.86 -3.93
C TYR A 44 3.54 -7.38 -3.54
N ILE A 45 2.56 -6.95 -2.76
CA ILE A 45 2.37 -5.52 -2.49
C ILE A 45 2.76 -5.14 -1.07
N LEU A 46 2.35 -5.95 -0.11
CA LEU A 46 2.51 -5.62 1.30
C LEU A 46 3.98 -5.43 1.68
N PHE A 47 4.30 -4.28 2.28
CA PHE A 47 5.65 -3.89 2.69
C PHE A 47 6.65 -3.60 1.57
N HIS A 48 6.24 -3.68 0.31
CA HIS A 48 7.14 -3.50 -0.83
C HIS A 48 6.66 -2.44 -1.80
N SER A 49 7.60 -1.86 -2.52
CA SER A 49 7.30 -1.02 -3.67
C SER A 49 6.89 -1.89 -4.86
N PHE A 50 5.99 -1.41 -5.69
CA PHE A 50 5.55 -2.13 -6.89
C PHE A 50 5.32 -1.15 -8.04
N GLY A 51 5.77 -1.51 -9.25
CA GLY A 51 5.63 -0.67 -10.43
C GLY A 51 6.13 0.76 -10.20
N ASN A 52 5.30 1.75 -10.44
CA ASN A 52 5.59 3.15 -10.19
C ASN A 52 5.30 3.60 -8.74
N TYR A 53 4.78 2.72 -7.91
CA TYR A 53 4.41 3.03 -6.53
C TYR A 53 5.54 2.66 -5.58
N LYS A 54 6.08 3.65 -4.91
CA LYS A 54 7.18 3.48 -3.96
C LYS A 54 6.68 3.66 -2.54
N VAL A 55 6.89 2.65 -1.71
CA VAL A 55 6.54 2.76 -0.29
C VAL A 55 7.47 3.76 0.39
N ILE A 56 6.91 4.78 1.04
CA ILE A 56 7.68 5.84 1.69
C ILE A 56 7.49 5.88 3.21
N GLU A 57 6.42 5.30 3.71
CA GLU A 57 6.13 5.32 5.14
C GLU A 57 5.26 4.11 5.51
N GLN A 58 5.53 3.56 6.69
CA GLN A 58 4.74 2.49 7.29
C GLN A 58 4.44 2.88 8.72
N LYS A 59 3.16 3.04 9.05
CA LYS A 59 2.68 3.40 10.37
C LYS A 59 1.78 2.33 10.94
N GLU A 60 1.88 2.12 12.25
CA GLU A 60 1.03 1.22 12.99
C GLU A 60 0.34 1.98 14.13
N LEU A 61 -0.98 1.86 14.22
CA LEU A 61 -1.76 2.37 15.33
C LEU A 61 -2.15 1.18 16.20
N VAL A 62 -1.62 1.16 17.41
CA VAL A 62 -1.84 0.05 18.34
C VAL A 62 -3.22 0.18 18.98
N GLY A 63 -4.09 -0.79 18.69
CA GLY A 63 -5.36 -0.97 19.37
C GLY A 63 -5.24 -1.98 20.50
N HIS A 64 -6.38 -2.42 21.04
CA HIS A 64 -6.39 -3.37 22.15
C HIS A 64 -5.97 -4.79 21.75
N LYS A 65 -6.51 -5.28 20.62
CA LYS A 65 -6.20 -6.63 20.09
C LYS A 65 -5.58 -6.60 18.70
N TYR A 66 -5.75 -5.50 17.99
CA TYR A 66 -5.41 -5.36 16.59
C TYR A 66 -4.56 -4.13 16.35
N LEU A 67 -3.73 -4.22 15.31
CA LEU A 67 -2.99 -3.08 14.79
C LEU A 67 -3.74 -2.57 13.55
N THR A 68 -3.89 -1.25 13.46
CA THR A 68 -4.29 -0.62 12.19
C THR A 68 -3.03 -0.16 11.50
N CYS A 69 -2.72 -0.77 10.36
CA CYS A 69 -1.52 -0.48 9.60
C CYS A 69 -1.84 0.44 8.43
N ARG A 70 -0.99 1.42 8.20
CA ARG A 70 -1.08 2.36 7.08
C ARG A 70 0.26 2.46 6.38
N HIS A 71 0.31 1.99 5.15
CA HIS A 71 1.48 2.09 4.31
C HIS A 71 1.24 3.16 3.26
N ILE A 72 2.13 4.15 3.20
CA ILE A 72 2.01 5.26 2.26
C ILE A 72 2.92 5.00 1.07
N TYR A 73 2.33 5.10 -0.11
CA TYR A 73 3.02 4.95 -1.39
C TYR A 73 2.99 6.26 -2.16
N LYS A 74 4.09 6.55 -2.85
CA LYS A 74 4.17 7.67 -3.77
C LYS A 74 4.25 7.13 -5.19
N HIS A 75 3.38 7.64 -6.08
CA HIS A 75 3.49 7.36 -7.50
C HIS A 75 4.58 8.25 -8.09
N GLU A 76 5.65 7.65 -8.60
CA GLU A 76 6.85 8.36 -9.03
C GLU A 76 6.62 9.33 -10.19
N GLN A 77 5.71 9.00 -11.11
CA GLN A 77 5.47 9.83 -12.30
C GLN A 77 4.52 11.01 -12.04
N THR A 78 3.51 10.81 -11.20
CA THR A 78 2.45 11.79 -10.98
C THR A 78 2.61 12.59 -9.69
N ASN A 79 3.53 12.19 -8.82
CA ASN A 79 3.71 12.76 -7.47
C ASN A 79 2.43 12.72 -6.63
N THR A 80 1.59 11.73 -6.87
CA THR A 80 0.40 11.47 -6.05
C THR A 80 0.72 10.45 -4.97
N TYR A 81 -0.04 10.48 -3.88
CA TYR A 81 0.19 9.64 -2.72
C TYR A 81 -1.03 8.78 -2.45
N TYR A 82 -0.78 7.56 -2.02
CA TYR A 82 -1.83 6.57 -1.74
C TYR A 82 -1.54 5.87 -0.43
N CYS A 83 -2.60 5.43 0.23
CA CYS A 83 -2.49 4.66 1.46
C CYS A 83 -3.09 3.28 1.26
N LEU A 84 -2.33 2.26 1.64
CA LEU A 84 -2.85 0.92 1.84
C LEU A 84 -3.07 0.73 3.33
N GLN A 85 -4.33 0.62 3.73
CA GLN A 85 -4.72 0.43 5.12
C GLN A 85 -5.26 -0.98 5.33
N PHE A 86 -4.87 -1.61 6.43
CA PHE A 86 -5.37 -2.92 6.79
C PHE A 86 -5.29 -3.13 8.30
N GLU A 87 -6.06 -4.08 8.79
CA GLU A 87 -5.99 -4.52 10.16
C GLU A 87 -5.08 -5.75 10.28
N GLU A 88 -4.33 -5.84 11.37
CA GLU A 88 -3.46 -6.99 11.64
C GLU A 88 -3.68 -7.48 13.06
N GLU A 89 -3.82 -8.81 13.23
CA GLU A 89 -3.85 -9.39 14.56
C GLU A 89 -2.43 -9.52 15.12
N MET A 90 -2.22 -9.05 16.35
CA MET A 90 -0.88 -9.01 16.97
C MET A 90 -0.25 -10.38 17.18
N ARG A 91 -1.05 -11.41 17.41
CA ARG A 91 -0.54 -12.76 17.77
C ARG A 91 -0.19 -13.62 16.56
N CYS A 92 -1.11 -13.69 15.59
CA CYS A 92 -0.95 -14.60 14.45
C CYS A 92 -0.59 -13.88 13.15
N GLN A 93 -0.57 -12.54 13.17
CA GLN A 93 -0.27 -11.69 12.00
C GLN A 93 -1.22 -11.90 10.83
N GLU A 94 -2.45 -12.36 11.10
CA GLU A 94 -3.49 -12.33 10.09
C GLU A 94 -3.86 -10.89 9.76
N ARG A 95 -4.12 -10.63 8.49
CA ARG A 95 -4.41 -9.31 7.97
C ARG A 95 -5.71 -9.34 7.19
N TRP A 96 -6.53 -8.32 7.38
CA TRP A 96 -7.82 -8.19 6.72
C TRP A 96 -8.22 -6.73 6.56
N ASP A 97 -9.40 -6.48 5.95
CA ASP A 97 -9.95 -5.15 5.70
C ASP A 97 -8.99 -4.23 4.94
N PHE A 98 -8.46 -4.75 3.82
CA PHE A 98 -7.59 -3.97 2.97
C PHE A 98 -8.37 -2.86 2.25
N GLU A 99 -7.87 -1.62 2.37
CA GLU A 99 -8.38 -0.46 1.67
C GLU A 99 -7.25 0.26 0.96
N TRP A 100 -7.52 0.74 -0.25
CA TRP A 100 -6.58 1.53 -1.03
C TRP A 100 -7.24 2.85 -1.39
N TYR A 101 -6.63 3.97 -0.99
CA TYR A 101 -7.20 5.29 -1.26
C TYR A 101 -6.12 6.34 -1.43
N GLU A 102 -6.46 7.38 -2.19
CA GLU A 102 -5.57 8.51 -2.40
C GLU A 102 -5.49 9.38 -1.14
N VAL A 103 -4.29 9.81 -0.83
CA VAL A 103 -4.02 10.73 0.28
C VAL A 103 -3.18 11.90 -0.24
N TYR A 104 -3.09 12.95 0.53
CA TYR A 104 -2.21 14.07 0.23
C TYR A 104 -1.42 14.48 1.46
N PRO A 105 -0.16 14.92 1.30
CA PRO A 105 0.64 15.36 2.43
C PRO A 105 0.09 16.67 2.99
N LYS A 106 0.01 16.75 4.31
CA LYS A 106 -0.39 17.96 5.02
C LYS A 106 0.70 18.33 6.00
N THR A 107 1.26 19.53 5.83
CA THR A 107 2.24 20.05 6.75
C THR A 107 1.58 20.44 8.07
N LYS A 108 2.12 19.92 9.17
CA LYS A 108 1.71 20.35 10.51
C LYS A 108 2.73 21.32 11.06
N THR A 109 2.25 22.42 11.61
CA THR A 109 3.10 23.31 12.41
C THR A 109 3.21 22.71 13.80
N ILE A 110 4.44 22.42 14.20
CA ILE A 110 4.73 21.90 15.54
C ILE A 110 5.21 23.06 16.38
N VAL A 111 4.53 23.31 17.50
CA VAL A 111 4.97 24.27 18.50
C VAL A 111 5.76 23.51 19.54
N GLU A 112 7.03 23.88 19.69
CA GLU A 112 7.89 23.31 20.69
C GLU A 112 8.08 24.32 21.83
N TYR A 113 8.08 23.81 23.05
CA TYR A 113 8.30 24.62 24.23
C TYR A 113 9.66 24.31 24.83
N HIS A 114 10.49 25.31 24.94
CA HIS A 114 11.81 25.19 25.50
C HIS A 114 11.88 25.80 26.89
N ARG A 115 12.74 25.23 27.72
CA ARG A 115 12.96 25.78 29.07
C ARG A 115 13.48 27.22 28.98
N LYS A 116 12.82 28.11 29.69
CA LYS A 116 13.27 29.51 29.78
C LYS A 116 14.59 29.56 30.50
N GLN A 117 15.58 30.18 29.86
CA GLN A 117 16.86 30.45 30.46
C GLN A 117 16.77 31.78 31.28
N VAL A 118 17.36 31.75 32.45
CA VAL A 118 17.36 32.89 33.36
C VAL A 118 18.69 33.63 33.22
#